data_19597aa89a04df4804919943caa9d50c
#
_entry.id   19597aa89a04df4804919943caa9d50c
#
_cell.length_a   1.000
_cell.length_b   1.000
_cell.length_c   1.000
_cell.angle_alpha   90.00
_cell.angle_beta   90.00
_cell.angle_gamma   90.00
#
_symmetry.space_group_name_H-M   'P 1'
#
loop_
_entity.id
_entity.type
_entity.pdbx_description
1 polymer ?
#
loop_
_entity_poly.entity_id
_entity_poly.type
_entity_poly.pdbx_seq_one_letter_code
_entity_poly.pdbx_strand_id
1 'polypeptide(L)'
;IPFYIYYSMFGFQRVWDFIWAAGDMRARGFLLGGTAGRTTLNGEGLQHQDGHSHLAAAATPNIKAYDLAYAYEIATIVHNGMKEMVHDGKDVIYYLTLENENYIHPPLPAGVADDIIRGLYKMHSTEKPIIRLLGSGPLMGEVLAAAELLKDDWGIDPGIWNVTSFSELRRDAEEVERWNLIHPDKAPRQSHLERSLSKHRVPTVVSSDYVKMVS
;
A
#
# COMPACT_ATOMS: atom_id res chain seq x y z
N ILE A 1 12.05 -13.98 -13.76
CA ILE A 1 11.64 -12.76 -13.03
C ILE A 1 12.64 -12.55 -11.90
N PRO A 2 13.46 -11.47 -11.93
CA PRO A 2 14.40 -11.16 -10.87
C PRO A 2 13.71 -10.56 -9.64
N PHE A 3 14.30 -10.80 -8.48
CA PHE A 3 14.08 -10.08 -7.23
C PHE A 3 15.36 -9.33 -6.91
N TYR A 4 15.28 -8.00 -6.82
CA TYR A 4 16.41 -7.14 -6.52
C TYR A 4 16.15 -6.38 -5.23
N ILE A 5 16.99 -6.63 -4.22
CA ILE A 5 16.87 -6.01 -2.91
C ILE A 5 17.90 -4.89 -2.73
N TYR A 6 17.48 -3.80 -2.12
CA TYR A 6 18.33 -2.66 -1.73
C TYR A 6 17.72 -1.93 -0.52
N TYR A 7 18.47 -1.05 0.09
CA TYR A 7 17.89 -0.13 1.08
C TYR A 7 16.87 0.78 0.42
N SER A 8 15.64 0.81 0.95
CA SER A 8 14.51 1.54 0.34
C SER A 8 14.82 3.01 0.10
N MET A 9 15.44 3.67 1.10
CA MET A 9 15.83 5.08 1.01
C MET A 9 16.82 5.35 -0.12
N PHE A 10 17.82 4.48 -0.30
CA PHE A 10 18.86 4.71 -1.30
C PHE A 10 18.51 4.21 -2.69
N GLY A 11 17.60 3.26 -2.82
CA GLY A 11 17.28 2.64 -4.10
C GLY A 11 16.86 3.66 -5.15
N PHE A 12 15.73 4.30 -4.95
CA PHE A 12 15.23 5.31 -5.90
C PHE A 12 16.13 6.54 -5.99
N GLN A 13 16.79 6.96 -4.90
CA GLN A 13 17.69 8.09 -4.94
C GLN A 13 18.91 7.87 -5.86
N ARG A 14 19.42 6.63 -5.93
CA ARG A 14 20.70 6.34 -6.58
C ARG A 14 20.58 5.62 -7.91
N VAL A 15 19.46 4.93 -8.14
CA VAL A 15 19.27 4.08 -9.32
C VAL A 15 17.96 4.35 -10.07
N TRP A 16 17.31 5.47 -9.80
CA TRP A 16 16.00 5.78 -10.39
C TRP A 16 16.02 5.89 -11.91
N ASP A 17 17.07 6.47 -12.48
CA ASP A 17 17.28 6.51 -13.92
C ASP A 17 17.45 5.13 -14.54
N PHE A 18 18.12 4.19 -13.85
CA PHE A 18 18.17 2.79 -14.28
C PHE A 18 16.81 2.08 -14.16
N ILE A 19 15.97 2.46 -13.21
CA ILE A 19 14.61 1.95 -13.13
C ILE A 19 13.78 2.44 -14.31
N TRP A 20 13.93 3.70 -14.73
CA TRP A 20 13.34 4.23 -15.96
C TRP A 20 13.85 3.48 -17.20
N ALA A 21 15.15 3.28 -17.31
CA ALA A 21 15.74 2.51 -18.40
C ALA A 21 15.23 1.05 -18.43
N ALA A 22 15.05 0.41 -17.28
CA ALA A 22 14.43 -0.91 -17.17
C ALA A 22 12.98 -0.89 -17.68
N GLY A 23 12.24 0.19 -17.41
CA GLY A 23 10.90 0.41 -17.94
C GLY A 23 10.89 0.49 -19.47
N ASP A 24 11.78 1.28 -20.06
CA ASP A 24 11.95 1.42 -21.52
C ASP A 24 12.29 0.08 -22.18
N MET A 25 13.10 -0.73 -21.51
CA MET A 25 13.45 -2.07 -21.97
C MET A 25 12.35 -3.12 -21.74
N ARG A 26 11.19 -2.71 -21.19
CA ARG A 26 10.09 -3.60 -20.79
C ARG A 26 10.53 -4.70 -19.81
N ALA A 27 11.47 -4.37 -18.94
CA ALA A 27 11.90 -5.28 -17.89
C ALA A 27 10.76 -5.56 -16.90
N ARG A 28 10.78 -6.78 -16.34
CA ARG A 28 9.78 -7.27 -15.38
C ARG A 28 10.51 -7.78 -14.15
N GLY A 29 10.00 -7.50 -12.97
CA GLY A 29 10.65 -7.97 -11.75
C GLY A 29 10.10 -7.34 -10.48
N PHE A 30 10.74 -7.70 -9.39
CA PHE A 30 10.44 -7.17 -8.07
C PHE A 30 11.63 -6.37 -7.56
N LEU A 31 11.37 -5.13 -7.17
CA LEU A 31 12.28 -4.29 -6.40
C LEU A 31 11.86 -4.39 -4.93
N LEU A 32 12.76 -4.85 -4.08
CA LEU A 32 12.51 -5.00 -2.65
C LEU A 32 13.26 -3.90 -1.91
N GLY A 33 12.53 -2.90 -1.44
CA GLY A 33 13.06 -1.82 -0.60
C GLY A 33 13.18 -2.28 0.84
N GLY A 34 14.31 -2.88 1.19
CA GLY A 34 14.58 -3.37 2.53
C GLY A 34 14.89 -2.25 3.50
N THR A 35 14.67 -2.53 4.79
CA THR A 35 14.90 -1.57 5.90
C THR A 35 14.12 -0.27 5.64
N ALA A 36 12.84 -0.43 5.28
CA ALA A 36 11.98 0.65 4.86
C ALA A 36 11.39 1.45 6.03
N GLY A 37 10.80 2.59 5.70
CA GLY A 37 10.11 3.43 6.68
C GLY A 37 11.02 4.20 7.61
N ARG A 38 10.45 4.69 8.70
CA ARG A 38 11.13 5.48 9.74
C ARG A 38 10.92 4.90 11.12
N THR A 39 9.74 4.37 11.40
CA THR A 39 9.35 3.87 12.73
C THR A 39 10.22 2.70 13.18
N THR A 40 10.60 1.80 12.28
CA THR A 40 11.42 0.60 12.58
C THR A 40 12.93 0.84 12.49
N LEU A 41 13.38 2.09 12.30
CA LEU A 41 14.79 2.47 12.14
C LEU A 41 15.31 3.32 13.30
N ASN A 42 14.94 2.98 14.53
CA ASN A 42 15.46 3.64 15.72
C ASN A 42 16.98 3.41 15.84
N GLY A 43 17.72 4.49 16.02
CA GLY A 43 19.18 4.46 16.13
C GLY A 43 19.95 4.57 14.81
N GLU A 44 19.27 4.49 13.67
CA GLU A 44 19.86 4.80 12.37
C GLU A 44 19.85 6.32 12.11
N GLY A 45 20.76 6.80 11.26
CA GLY A 45 20.77 8.21 10.87
C GLY A 45 19.62 8.54 9.91
N LEU A 46 19.26 9.83 9.83
CA LEU A 46 18.19 10.32 8.94
C LEU A 46 18.35 9.88 7.48
N GLN A 47 19.59 9.68 7.01
CA GLN A 47 19.86 9.24 5.65
C GLN A 47 19.38 7.81 5.35
N HIS A 48 19.09 7.00 6.36
CA HIS A 48 18.52 5.65 6.19
C HIS A 48 17.01 5.64 6.30
N GLN A 49 16.40 6.66 6.93
CA GLN A 49 14.96 6.71 7.14
C GLN A 49 14.22 7.08 5.87
N ASP A 50 13.45 6.14 5.35
CA ASP A 50 12.68 6.32 4.11
C ASP A 50 11.28 6.90 4.36
N GLY A 51 11.08 8.11 3.87
CA GLY A 51 9.76 8.73 3.86
C GLY A 51 9.29 9.10 2.45
N HIS A 52 10.06 8.79 1.40
CA HIS A 52 9.89 9.37 0.07
C HIS A 52 9.93 8.38 -1.10
N SER A 53 10.42 7.14 -0.92
CA SER A 53 10.60 6.20 -2.03
C SER A 53 9.31 5.91 -2.78
N HIS A 54 8.17 5.85 -2.08
CA HIS A 54 6.86 5.68 -2.71
C HIS A 54 6.44 6.85 -3.60
N LEU A 55 6.92 8.10 -3.37
CA LEU A 55 6.69 9.21 -4.30
C LEU A 55 7.41 8.97 -5.63
N ALA A 56 8.68 8.55 -5.56
CA ALA A 56 9.45 8.22 -6.75
C ALA A 56 8.86 7.03 -7.51
N ALA A 57 8.45 5.99 -6.77
CA ALA A 57 7.77 4.84 -7.35
C ALA A 57 6.46 5.23 -8.04
N ALA A 58 5.63 6.06 -7.40
CA ALA A 58 4.35 6.53 -7.95
C ALA A 58 4.52 7.38 -9.22
N ALA A 59 5.65 8.10 -9.34
CA ALA A 59 5.98 8.89 -10.53
C ALA A 59 6.48 8.04 -11.72
N THR A 60 6.82 6.76 -11.50
CA THR A 60 7.33 5.87 -12.55
C THR A 60 6.18 5.02 -13.12
N PRO A 61 5.82 5.17 -14.42
CA PRO A 61 4.53 4.70 -14.96
C PRO A 61 4.28 3.20 -14.86
N ASN A 62 5.32 2.38 -14.99
CA ASN A 62 5.21 0.92 -15.00
C ASN A 62 5.51 0.26 -13.64
N ILE A 63 5.57 1.04 -12.55
CA ILE A 63 5.79 0.53 -11.21
C ILE A 63 4.47 0.45 -10.45
N LYS A 64 4.22 -0.70 -9.82
CA LYS A 64 3.21 -0.90 -8.79
C LYS A 64 3.90 -0.94 -7.44
N ALA A 65 3.60 0.02 -6.56
CA ALA A 65 4.28 0.17 -5.29
C ALA A 65 3.36 -0.21 -4.11
N TYR A 66 3.88 -1.02 -3.19
CA TYR A 66 3.16 -1.53 -2.03
C TYR A 66 3.96 -1.35 -0.75
N ASP A 67 3.29 -0.89 0.31
CA ASP A 67 3.79 -0.75 1.67
C ASP A 67 3.07 -1.76 2.57
N LEU A 68 3.71 -2.89 2.83
CA LEU A 68 3.07 -4.10 3.34
C LEU A 68 3.36 -4.32 4.83
N ALA A 69 2.31 -4.60 5.60
CA ALA A 69 2.40 -4.87 7.03
C ALA A 69 2.67 -6.34 7.35
N TYR A 70 2.14 -7.28 6.55
CA TYR A 70 2.12 -8.69 6.91
C TYR A 70 2.65 -9.61 5.81
N ALA A 71 3.24 -10.74 6.22
CA ALA A 71 3.81 -11.72 5.30
C ALA A 71 2.81 -12.27 4.27
N TYR A 72 1.53 -12.43 4.66
CA TYR A 72 0.50 -12.89 3.73
C TYR A 72 0.20 -11.86 2.64
N GLU A 73 0.37 -10.57 2.90
CA GLU A 73 0.24 -9.52 1.89
C GLU A 73 1.39 -9.62 0.88
N ILE A 74 2.63 -9.79 1.37
CA ILE A 74 3.81 -10.00 0.53
C ILE A 74 3.57 -11.20 -0.39
N ALA A 75 3.13 -12.34 0.17
CA ALA A 75 2.84 -13.54 -0.59
C ALA A 75 1.75 -13.32 -1.65
N THR A 76 0.68 -12.63 -1.29
CA THR A 76 -0.43 -12.29 -2.20
C THR A 76 0.04 -11.42 -3.36
N ILE A 77 0.80 -10.35 -3.07
CA ILE A 77 1.30 -9.42 -4.08
C ILE A 77 2.34 -10.08 -4.98
N VAL A 78 3.27 -10.86 -4.41
CA VAL A 78 4.26 -11.61 -5.21
C VAL A 78 3.57 -12.62 -6.12
N HIS A 79 2.60 -13.37 -5.60
CA HIS A 79 1.84 -14.32 -6.42
C HIS A 79 1.11 -13.63 -7.58
N ASN A 80 0.42 -12.51 -7.30
CA ASN A 80 -0.25 -11.73 -8.33
C ASN A 80 0.74 -11.14 -9.35
N GLY A 81 1.86 -10.60 -8.88
CA GLY A 81 2.90 -10.04 -9.75
C GLY A 81 3.51 -11.09 -10.67
N MET A 82 3.77 -12.28 -10.15
CA MET A 82 4.23 -13.42 -10.98
C MET A 82 3.19 -13.78 -12.05
N LYS A 83 1.91 -13.83 -11.69
CA LYS A 83 0.83 -14.06 -12.66
C LYS A 83 0.81 -12.97 -13.73
N GLU A 84 0.81 -11.70 -13.37
CA GLU A 84 0.78 -10.59 -14.32
C GLU A 84 1.99 -10.60 -15.27
N MET A 85 3.19 -10.81 -14.74
CA MET A 85 4.42 -10.75 -15.53
C MET A 85 4.67 -11.99 -16.38
N VAL A 86 4.38 -13.20 -15.86
CA VAL A 86 4.70 -14.47 -16.54
C VAL A 86 3.54 -14.98 -17.37
N HIS A 87 2.33 -15.02 -16.81
CA HIS A 87 1.16 -15.56 -17.47
C HIS A 87 0.49 -14.53 -18.39
N ASP A 88 0.25 -13.32 -17.86
CA ASP A 88 -0.48 -12.29 -18.61
C ASP A 88 0.44 -11.44 -19.51
N GLY A 89 1.75 -11.59 -19.37
CA GLY A 89 2.75 -10.94 -20.21
C GLY A 89 2.90 -9.43 -20.00
N LYS A 90 2.42 -8.89 -18.87
CA LYS A 90 2.46 -7.45 -18.60
C LYS A 90 3.87 -6.93 -18.31
N ASP A 91 4.22 -5.79 -18.90
CA ASP A 91 5.50 -5.11 -18.67
C ASP A 91 5.38 -4.21 -17.43
N VAL A 92 5.52 -4.80 -16.24
CA VAL A 92 5.35 -4.15 -14.96
C VAL A 92 6.49 -4.52 -14.00
N ILE A 93 6.86 -3.58 -13.16
CA ILE A 93 7.81 -3.78 -12.06
C ILE A 93 7.05 -3.56 -10.75
N TYR A 94 7.20 -4.49 -9.80
CA TYR A 94 6.64 -4.37 -8.47
C TYR A 94 7.68 -3.80 -7.52
N TYR A 95 7.34 -2.77 -6.76
CA TYR A 95 8.14 -2.23 -5.67
C TYR A 95 7.47 -2.54 -4.34
N LEU A 96 8.13 -3.31 -3.48
CA LEU A 96 7.63 -3.69 -2.17
C LEU A 96 8.56 -3.16 -1.09
N THR A 97 8.03 -2.42 -0.13
CA THR A 97 8.79 -2.03 1.06
C THR A 97 8.75 -3.15 2.09
N LEU A 98 9.91 -3.43 2.69
CA LEU A 98 10.13 -4.47 3.70
C LEU A 98 10.75 -3.85 4.94
N GLU A 99 10.12 -4.11 6.08
CA GLU A 99 10.48 -3.50 7.34
C GLU A 99 11.63 -4.23 8.07
N ASN A 100 12.29 -3.51 8.96
CA ASN A 100 13.40 -4.04 9.78
C ASN A 100 12.94 -4.35 11.20
N GLU A 101 11.79 -4.97 11.36
CA GLU A 101 11.22 -5.33 12.65
C GLU A 101 10.55 -6.70 12.61
N ASN A 102 10.68 -7.45 13.72
CA ASN A 102 10.03 -8.74 13.88
C ASN A 102 8.77 -8.59 14.73
N TYR A 103 7.64 -8.97 14.19
CA TYR A 103 6.36 -9.04 14.91
C TYR A 103 5.54 -10.25 14.45
N ILE A 104 4.50 -10.57 15.22
CA ILE A 104 3.63 -11.72 14.93
C ILE A 104 2.77 -11.39 13.71
N HIS A 105 2.86 -12.26 12.69
CA HIS A 105 2.03 -12.16 11.51
C HIS A 105 0.76 -13.02 11.67
N PRO A 106 -0.44 -12.43 11.58
CA PRO A 106 -1.68 -13.19 11.57
C PRO A 106 -1.85 -14.01 10.28
N PRO A 107 -2.73 -15.01 10.26
CA PRO A 107 -3.09 -15.69 9.02
C PRO A 107 -3.85 -14.76 8.08
N LEU A 108 -3.78 -15.06 6.76
CA LEU A 108 -4.55 -14.33 5.75
C LEU A 108 -6.05 -14.39 6.06
N PRO A 109 -6.74 -13.26 6.22
CA PRO A 109 -8.18 -13.24 6.37
C PRO A 109 -8.88 -13.76 5.11
N ALA A 110 -10.01 -14.45 5.29
CA ALA A 110 -10.74 -15.02 4.16
C ALA A 110 -11.31 -13.91 3.24
N GLY A 111 -11.14 -14.07 1.92
CA GLY A 111 -11.79 -13.24 0.91
C GLY A 111 -11.17 -11.86 0.66
N VAL A 112 -10.03 -11.51 1.28
CA VAL A 112 -9.42 -10.17 1.13
C VAL A 112 -8.27 -10.11 0.11
N ALA A 113 -7.92 -11.21 -0.56
CA ALA A 113 -6.78 -11.24 -1.45
C ALA A 113 -6.86 -10.21 -2.60
N ASP A 114 -8.02 -10.07 -3.23
CA ASP A 114 -8.24 -9.08 -4.29
C ASP A 114 -8.17 -7.65 -3.76
N ASP A 115 -8.66 -7.40 -2.55
CA ASP A 115 -8.63 -6.09 -1.91
C ASP A 115 -7.19 -5.69 -1.51
N ILE A 116 -6.36 -6.65 -1.07
CA ILE A 116 -4.92 -6.47 -0.84
C ILE A 116 -4.23 -6.00 -2.14
N ILE A 117 -4.52 -6.65 -3.27
CA ILE A 117 -3.95 -6.28 -4.57
C ILE A 117 -4.41 -4.88 -5.01
N ARG A 118 -5.64 -4.50 -4.70
CA ARG A 118 -6.22 -3.19 -5.02
C ARG A 118 -5.76 -2.06 -4.11
N GLY A 119 -5.03 -2.37 -3.03
CA GLY A 119 -4.40 -1.37 -2.18
C GLY A 119 -5.09 -1.06 -0.86
N LEU A 120 -6.27 -1.63 -0.56
CA LEU A 120 -6.99 -1.37 0.69
C LEU A 120 -7.91 -2.54 1.03
N TYR A 121 -7.78 -3.07 2.25
CA TYR A 121 -8.71 -4.09 2.74
C TYR A 121 -9.14 -3.84 4.19
N LYS A 122 -10.30 -4.38 4.54
CA LYS A 122 -10.86 -4.25 5.88
C LYS A 122 -10.29 -5.31 6.82
N MET A 123 -9.82 -4.89 7.99
CA MET A 123 -9.37 -5.76 9.06
C MET A 123 -10.42 -5.96 10.14
N HIS A 124 -11.08 -4.87 10.54
CA HIS A 124 -12.14 -4.91 11.54
C HIS A 124 -13.26 -3.92 11.20
N SER A 125 -14.49 -4.27 11.53
CA SER A 125 -15.64 -3.40 11.33
C SER A 125 -16.71 -3.66 12.37
N THR A 126 -17.20 -2.61 12.97
CA THR A 126 -18.48 -2.60 13.71
C THR A 126 -19.61 -2.19 12.76
N GLU A 127 -20.86 -2.47 13.14
CA GLU A 127 -22.02 -2.13 12.30
C GLU A 127 -22.16 -0.64 12.03
N LYS A 128 -21.82 0.19 13.02
CA LYS A 128 -21.94 1.67 12.97
C LYS A 128 -20.69 2.33 13.52
N PRO A 129 -19.57 2.28 12.78
CA PRO A 129 -18.36 2.95 13.22
C PRO A 129 -18.59 4.46 13.28
N ILE A 130 -18.13 5.10 14.33
CA ILE A 130 -18.14 6.58 14.47
C ILE A 130 -16.82 7.22 14.07
N ILE A 131 -15.76 6.40 13.93
CA ILE A 131 -14.43 6.75 13.45
C ILE A 131 -13.83 5.59 12.68
N ARG A 132 -12.92 5.89 11.78
CA ARG A 132 -12.17 4.93 11.00
C ARG A 132 -10.68 5.18 11.13
N LEU A 133 -9.91 4.10 11.31
CA LEU A 133 -8.46 4.11 11.36
C LEU A 133 -7.91 3.35 10.17
N LEU A 134 -6.99 3.96 9.43
CA LEU A 134 -6.27 3.36 8.33
C LEU A 134 -4.78 3.36 8.69
N GLY A 135 -4.10 2.23 8.47
CA GLY A 135 -2.66 2.12 8.61
C GLY A 135 -2.00 1.52 7.38
N SER A 136 -0.71 1.70 7.22
CA SER A 136 0.11 1.00 6.23
C SER A 136 1.43 0.57 6.84
N GLY A 137 2.02 -0.50 6.29
CA GLY A 137 3.32 -0.99 6.74
C GLY A 137 3.38 -1.23 8.25
N PRO A 138 4.49 -0.88 8.90
CA PRO A 138 4.70 -1.16 10.33
C PRO A 138 3.73 -0.40 11.24
N LEU A 139 3.15 0.70 10.78
CA LEU A 139 2.18 1.47 11.57
C LEU A 139 0.84 0.76 11.79
N MET A 140 0.60 -0.38 11.13
CA MET A 140 -0.57 -1.18 11.44
C MET A 140 -0.59 -1.68 12.90
N GLY A 141 0.55 -2.01 13.48
CA GLY A 141 0.66 -2.36 14.90
C GLY A 141 0.17 -1.23 15.80
N GLU A 142 0.61 0.00 15.53
CA GLU A 142 0.22 1.20 16.26
C GLU A 142 -1.28 1.55 16.07
N VAL A 143 -1.81 1.32 14.88
CA VAL A 143 -3.24 1.52 14.60
C VAL A 143 -4.10 0.54 15.39
N LEU A 144 -3.68 -0.72 15.51
CA LEU A 144 -4.37 -1.72 16.33
C LEU A 144 -4.31 -1.36 17.82
N ALA A 145 -3.15 -0.96 18.33
CA ALA A 145 -3.01 -0.51 19.71
C ALA A 145 -3.87 0.74 20.00
N ALA A 146 -3.91 1.69 19.08
CA ALA A 146 -4.79 2.86 19.20
C ALA A 146 -6.27 2.48 19.20
N ALA A 147 -6.67 1.47 18.44
CA ALA A 147 -8.04 0.97 18.44
C ALA A 147 -8.43 0.32 19.78
N GLU A 148 -7.50 -0.42 20.40
CA GLU A 148 -7.69 -0.98 21.75
C GLU A 148 -7.87 0.13 22.78
N LEU A 149 -7.00 1.16 22.77
CA LEU A 149 -7.11 2.32 23.67
C LEU A 149 -8.43 3.07 23.48
N LEU A 150 -8.88 3.29 22.25
CA LEU A 150 -10.18 3.92 21.98
C LEU A 150 -11.34 3.11 22.57
N LYS A 151 -11.25 1.80 22.49
CA LYS A 151 -12.26 0.91 23.02
C LYS A 151 -12.27 0.89 24.56
N ASP A 152 -11.09 0.77 25.17
CA ASP A 152 -10.95 0.60 26.64
C ASP A 152 -11.21 1.91 27.37
N ASP A 153 -10.68 3.03 26.91
CA ASP A 153 -10.76 4.32 27.58
C ASP A 153 -12.04 5.09 27.24
N TRP A 154 -12.59 4.90 26.04
CA TRP A 154 -13.67 5.74 25.50
C TRP A 154 -14.90 4.95 25.04
N GLY A 155 -14.86 3.62 25.06
CA GLY A 155 -15.95 2.77 24.58
C GLY A 155 -16.19 2.90 23.07
N ILE A 156 -15.19 3.36 22.30
CA ILE A 156 -15.29 3.57 20.85
C ILE A 156 -14.67 2.38 20.13
N ASP A 157 -15.47 1.66 19.36
CA ASP A 157 -15.01 0.55 18.50
C ASP A 157 -14.84 1.08 17.06
N PRO A 158 -13.61 1.37 16.62
CA PRO A 158 -13.36 1.96 15.29
C PRO A 158 -13.45 0.93 14.18
N GLY A 159 -13.76 1.39 12.95
CA GLY A 159 -13.49 0.59 11.75
C GLY A 159 -11.99 0.61 11.43
N ILE A 160 -11.38 -0.56 11.20
CA ILE A 160 -9.93 -0.68 10.95
C ILE A 160 -9.69 -1.21 9.54
N TRP A 161 -8.80 -0.54 8.82
CA TRP A 161 -8.43 -0.87 7.46
C TRP A 161 -6.90 -0.84 7.29
N ASN A 162 -6.39 -1.75 6.48
CA ASN A 162 -4.99 -1.75 6.09
C ASN A 162 -4.86 -1.25 4.64
N VAL A 163 -4.00 -0.26 4.44
CA VAL A 163 -3.66 0.30 3.13
C VAL A 163 -2.37 -0.35 2.66
N THR A 164 -2.46 -1.23 1.69
CA THR A 164 -1.29 -1.90 1.10
C THR A 164 -0.66 -1.09 -0.02
N SER A 165 -1.41 -0.18 -0.66
CA SER A 165 -0.88 0.68 -1.73
C SER A 165 -1.68 1.95 -1.93
N PHE A 166 -1.12 3.09 -1.56
CA PHE A 166 -1.69 4.40 -1.89
C PHE A 166 -1.64 4.70 -3.40
N SER A 167 -0.58 4.27 -4.08
CA SER A 167 -0.42 4.52 -5.52
C SER A 167 -1.43 3.75 -6.37
N GLU A 168 -1.75 2.50 -6.03
CA GLU A 168 -2.77 1.73 -6.77
C GLU A 168 -4.18 2.24 -6.49
N LEU A 169 -4.48 2.68 -5.25
CA LEU A 169 -5.73 3.35 -4.93
C LEU A 169 -5.92 4.63 -5.76
N ARG A 170 -4.87 5.43 -5.87
CA ARG A 170 -4.88 6.65 -6.68
C ARG A 170 -5.09 6.34 -8.16
N ARG A 171 -4.37 5.36 -8.73
CA ARG A 171 -4.52 4.96 -10.13
C ARG A 171 -5.93 4.49 -10.45
N ASP A 172 -6.50 3.65 -9.58
CA ASP A 172 -7.89 3.18 -9.73
C ASP A 172 -8.88 4.36 -9.69
N ALA A 173 -8.68 5.32 -8.79
CA ALA A 173 -9.53 6.50 -8.70
C ALA A 173 -9.41 7.40 -9.95
N GLU A 174 -8.20 7.69 -10.42
CA GLU A 174 -7.93 8.49 -11.61
C GLU A 174 -8.49 7.81 -12.89
N GLU A 175 -8.37 6.49 -13.00
CA GLU A 175 -8.95 5.71 -14.10
C GLU A 175 -10.49 5.78 -14.10
N VAL A 176 -11.10 5.61 -12.93
CA VAL A 176 -12.56 5.70 -12.77
C VAL A 176 -13.06 7.12 -13.07
N GLU A 177 -12.39 8.15 -12.58
CA GLU A 177 -12.74 9.54 -12.86
C GLU A 177 -12.66 9.83 -14.36
N ARG A 178 -11.55 9.44 -15.00
CA ARG A 178 -11.39 9.57 -16.45
C ARG A 178 -12.48 8.83 -17.21
N TRP A 179 -12.79 7.58 -16.80
CA TRP A 179 -13.85 6.80 -17.45
C TRP A 179 -15.20 7.50 -17.34
N ASN A 180 -15.56 7.99 -16.16
CA ASN A 180 -16.82 8.70 -15.92
C ASN A 180 -16.91 9.99 -16.75
N LEU A 181 -15.79 10.71 -16.90
CA LEU A 181 -15.73 11.93 -17.70
C LEU A 181 -16.02 11.67 -19.19
N ILE A 182 -15.49 10.59 -19.76
CA ILE A 182 -15.64 10.28 -21.18
C ILE A 182 -16.89 9.43 -21.51
N HIS A 183 -17.64 8.98 -20.50
CA HIS A 183 -18.88 8.23 -20.66
C HIS A 183 -20.04 8.86 -19.87
N PRO A 184 -20.42 10.11 -20.16
CA PRO A 184 -21.45 10.82 -19.39
C PRO A 184 -22.85 10.23 -19.53
N ASP A 185 -23.04 9.40 -20.56
CA ASP A 185 -24.28 8.68 -20.86
C ASP A 185 -24.47 7.38 -20.08
N LYS A 186 -23.45 6.96 -19.32
CA LYS A 186 -23.46 5.70 -18.55
C LYS A 186 -23.53 5.93 -17.05
N ALA A 187 -24.00 4.91 -16.35
CA ALA A 187 -23.95 4.94 -14.88
C ALA A 187 -22.50 5.12 -14.40
N PRO A 188 -22.23 6.05 -13.47
CA PRO A 188 -20.87 6.32 -13.02
C PRO A 188 -20.29 5.10 -12.31
N ARG A 189 -19.02 4.83 -12.59
CA ARG A 189 -18.23 3.84 -11.85
C ARG A 189 -17.77 4.42 -10.53
N GLN A 190 -17.49 3.56 -9.56
CA GLN A 190 -16.89 3.90 -8.29
C GLN A 190 -15.51 3.25 -8.18
N SER A 191 -14.55 3.99 -7.62
CA SER A 191 -13.23 3.47 -7.31
C SER A 191 -13.29 2.42 -6.19
N HIS A 192 -12.21 1.64 -6.02
CA HIS A 192 -12.11 0.69 -4.92
C HIS A 192 -12.21 1.39 -3.56
N LEU A 193 -11.55 2.54 -3.42
CA LEU A 193 -11.60 3.37 -2.23
C LEU A 193 -13.05 3.81 -1.91
N GLU A 194 -13.77 4.33 -2.90
CA GLU A 194 -15.17 4.73 -2.73
C GLU A 194 -16.06 3.56 -2.33
N ARG A 195 -16.00 2.43 -3.04
CA ARG A 195 -16.78 1.22 -2.69
C ARG A 195 -16.51 0.74 -1.27
N SER A 196 -15.24 0.80 -0.85
CA SER A 196 -14.81 0.32 0.46
C SER A 196 -15.27 1.23 1.59
N LEU A 197 -15.25 2.55 1.39
CA LEU A 197 -15.43 3.53 2.46
C LEU A 197 -16.75 4.30 2.43
N SER A 198 -17.55 4.19 1.36
CA SER A 198 -18.76 5.02 1.17
C SER A 198 -19.91 4.71 2.11
N LYS A 199 -19.97 3.48 2.66
CA LYS A 199 -21.09 3.03 3.51
C LYS A 199 -21.32 3.94 4.75
N HIS A 200 -20.24 4.48 5.31
CA HIS A 200 -20.31 5.36 6.49
C HIS A 200 -19.42 6.58 6.26
N ARG A 201 -20.01 7.77 6.37
CA ARG A 201 -19.27 9.04 6.36
C ARG A 201 -18.86 9.37 7.78
N VAL A 202 -17.68 8.97 8.17
CA VAL A 202 -17.12 9.17 9.51
C VAL A 202 -15.73 9.78 9.40
N PRO A 203 -15.25 10.49 10.45
CA PRO A 203 -13.86 10.91 10.52
C PRO A 203 -12.92 9.74 10.25
N THR A 204 -11.89 9.99 9.46
CA THR A 204 -10.90 8.98 9.08
C THR A 204 -9.51 9.49 9.40
N VAL A 205 -8.76 8.70 10.17
CA VAL A 205 -7.35 8.95 10.48
C VAL A 205 -6.51 7.98 9.67
N VAL A 206 -5.48 8.49 9.01
CA VAL A 206 -4.54 7.69 8.21
C VAL A 206 -3.16 7.80 8.83
N SER A 207 -2.53 6.66 9.08
CA SER A 207 -1.16 6.56 9.63
C SER A 207 -0.24 5.85 8.63
N SER A 208 0.86 6.50 8.29
CA SER A 208 1.88 6.00 7.36
C SER A 208 3.25 6.55 7.74
N ASP A 209 4.30 5.79 7.52
CA ASP A 209 5.69 6.22 7.71
C ASP A 209 6.14 7.25 6.67
N TYR A 210 5.41 7.36 5.58
CA TYR A 210 5.75 8.21 4.45
C TYR A 210 5.19 9.63 4.60
N VAL A 211 5.79 10.55 3.87
CA VAL A 211 5.31 11.94 3.85
C VAL A 211 3.87 12.03 3.35
N LYS A 212 3.14 13.03 3.83
CA LYS A 212 1.70 13.24 3.52
C LYS A 212 1.36 13.25 2.02
N MET A 213 2.33 13.52 1.16
CA MET A 213 2.11 13.50 -0.30
C MET A 213 1.92 12.07 -0.86
N VAL A 214 2.21 11.02 -0.08
CA VAL A 214 2.01 9.62 -0.48
C VAL A 214 0.58 9.18 -0.19
N SER A 215 0.00 9.62 0.93
CA SER A 215 -1.32 9.23 1.44
C SER A 215 -2.44 10.17 1.02
#